data_5c753a10ff5fe92472fffa0fe5465225
#
_entry.id   5c753a10ff5fe92472fffa0fe5465225
#
_cell.length_a   1.000
_cell.length_b   1.000
_cell.length_c   1.000
_cell.angle_alpha   90.00
_cell.angle_beta   90.00
_cell.angle_gamma   90.00
#
_symmetry.space_group_name_H-M   'P 1'
#
loop_
_entity.id
_entity.type
_entity.pdbx_description
1 polymer ?
#
loop_
_entity_poly.entity_id
_entity_poly.type
_entity_poly.pdbx_seq_one_letter_code
_entity_poly.pdbx_strand_id
1 'polypeptide(L)'
;IEMLALVDAVILFATLLRRTNRSPEADAHETRLRACDPADLPSVDVFIATYNEPVEVLEKTIVGALCIDWPRRQLNVYVLDDGNRPWLADLARDKGARYLTREGNAHAKAGNINAAIQRTDGDYFLILDADFIPRRDILYRMIGFFEDPKVAIVQAPHNFFNHDPMQANLALRRTLPDDQRLFFDEIMAGRDGWDCAFCCGSNSITRRSAIEEIGNRMPTDSITEDILLTLALMRRGYITRYLNEKLAIGLAPESLDAFFVQRARWARGGLQLLYLKNGPFGSGLPLRARFMFLPTHWLTQSLVQLTGMAIPAVYLLTGLLPLMNATVDMVFVYQLPALFAILMAMRFFAPGAYFPLAATVLGVLQAFRLLLTVLVTMVKPFGHAFKVTPKGKDAAGKRYDTLTVRLCSLLIGATALGLLLNSDFNTRIIDRNALIPIVAIWSAYNMLILLLVAVTAFAAPARRAEERFELDEPARLRGAFGQAPARLVDLSLS
;
A
#
# COMPACT_ATOMS: atom_id res chain seq x y z
N ILE A 1 -2.63 0.98 25.20
CA ILE A 1 -1.82 0.69 23.99
C ILE A 1 -1.79 -0.82 23.76
N GLU A 2 -1.38 -1.65 24.73
CA GLU A 2 -1.25 -3.11 24.60
C GLU A 2 -2.55 -3.80 24.19
N MET A 3 -3.69 -3.44 24.80
CA MET A 3 -4.99 -4.00 24.44
C MET A 3 -5.36 -3.70 22.97
N LEU A 4 -5.09 -2.49 22.50
CA LEU A 4 -5.31 -2.13 21.10
C LEU A 4 -4.35 -2.92 20.16
N ALA A 5 -3.09 -3.07 20.55
CA ALA A 5 -2.13 -3.87 19.79
C ALA A 5 -2.54 -5.35 19.73
N LEU A 6 -3.10 -5.89 20.82
CA LEU A 6 -3.66 -7.24 20.83
C LEU A 6 -4.85 -7.37 19.88
N VAL A 7 -5.77 -6.41 19.87
CA VAL A 7 -6.91 -6.40 18.94
C VAL A 7 -6.41 -6.36 17.49
N ASP A 8 -5.42 -5.52 17.20
CA ASP A 8 -4.80 -5.42 15.86
C ASP A 8 -4.17 -6.75 15.43
N ALA A 9 -3.40 -7.38 16.32
CA ALA A 9 -2.81 -8.70 16.09
C ALA A 9 -3.87 -9.79 15.84
N VAL A 10 -4.94 -9.81 16.62
CA VAL A 10 -6.05 -10.75 16.45
C VAL A 10 -6.73 -10.55 15.08
N ILE A 11 -6.98 -9.31 14.68
CA ILE A 11 -7.55 -9.01 13.35
C ILE A 11 -6.61 -9.48 12.24
N LEU A 12 -5.31 -9.22 12.38
CA LEU A 12 -4.30 -9.63 11.39
C LEU A 12 -4.27 -11.16 11.26
N PHE A 13 -4.12 -11.89 12.36
CA PHE A 13 -4.05 -13.35 12.29
C PHE A 13 -5.36 -13.97 11.85
N ALA A 14 -6.51 -13.47 12.30
CA ALA A 14 -7.81 -13.90 11.80
C ALA A 14 -7.92 -13.71 10.29
N THR A 15 -7.42 -12.60 9.77
CA THR A 15 -7.37 -12.33 8.32
C THR A 15 -6.52 -13.38 7.61
N LEU A 16 -5.32 -13.65 8.09
CA LEU A 16 -4.37 -14.57 7.45
C LEU A 16 -4.79 -16.05 7.51
N LEU A 17 -5.70 -16.44 8.42
CA LEU A 17 -6.20 -17.82 8.52
C LEU A 17 -7.04 -18.28 7.31
N ARG A 18 -7.62 -17.39 6.52
CA ARG A 18 -8.52 -17.73 5.41
C ARG A 18 -8.04 -17.21 4.06
N ARG A 19 -6.76 -17.35 3.79
CA ARG A 19 -6.23 -16.94 2.46
C ARG A 19 -6.86 -17.76 1.34
N THR A 20 -7.24 -17.07 0.27
CA THR A 20 -7.76 -17.67 -0.95
C THR A 20 -6.81 -17.45 -2.11
N ASN A 21 -6.70 -18.46 -2.97
CA ASN A 21 -6.06 -18.34 -4.28
C ASN A 21 -7.13 -18.50 -5.35
N ARG A 22 -7.41 -17.44 -6.10
CA ARG A 22 -8.43 -17.43 -7.15
C ARG A 22 -7.87 -17.60 -8.54
N SER A 23 -6.57 -17.83 -8.72
CA SER A 23 -5.98 -18.05 -10.04
C SER A 23 -6.58 -19.22 -10.78
N PRO A 24 -6.87 -20.39 -10.16
CA PRO A 24 -7.53 -21.49 -10.86
C PRO A 24 -8.95 -21.15 -11.34
N GLU A 25 -9.68 -20.33 -10.57
CA GLU A 25 -11.00 -19.82 -10.97
C GLU A 25 -10.87 -18.84 -12.15
N ALA A 26 -9.88 -17.95 -12.10
CA ALA A 26 -9.57 -17.05 -13.21
C ALA A 26 -9.14 -17.78 -14.48
N ASP A 27 -8.38 -18.88 -14.39
CA ASP A 27 -8.00 -19.73 -15.53
C ASP A 27 -9.24 -20.33 -16.22
N ALA A 28 -10.19 -20.83 -15.42
CA ALA A 28 -11.44 -21.37 -15.94
C ALA A 28 -12.31 -20.28 -16.60
N HIS A 29 -12.38 -19.09 -15.97
CA HIS A 29 -13.10 -17.94 -16.53
C HIS A 29 -12.48 -17.49 -17.86
N GLU A 30 -11.16 -17.31 -17.92
CA GLU A 30 -10.46 -16.90 -19.14
C GLU A 30 -10.71 -17.89 -20.28
N THR A 31 -10.62 -19.19 -19.98
CA THR A 31 -10.86 -20.23 -20.99
C THR A 31 -12.27 -20.11 -21.60
N ARG A 32 -13.28 -19.87 -20.76
CA ARG A 32 -14.67 -19.69 -21.23
C ARG A 32 -14.84 -18.40 -22.01
N LEU A 33 -14.35 -17.27 -21.47
CA LEU A 33 -14.48 -15.98 -22.13
C LEU A 33 -13.78 -15.92 -23.50
N ARG A 34 -12.62 -16.59 -23.64
CA ARG A 34 -11.94 -16.69 -24.94
C ARG A 34 -12.66 -17.58 -25.95
N ALA A 35 -13.54 -18.48 -25.49
CA ALA A 35 -14.37 -19.32 -26.34
C ALA A 35 -15.71 -18.66 -26.74
N CYS A 36 -16.11 -17.56 -26.09
CA CYS A 36 -17.32 -16.82 -26.43
C CYS A 36 -17.18 -16.06 -27.74
N ASP A 37 -18.32 -15.79 -28.40
CA ASP A 37 -18.33 -14.83 -29.51
C ASP A 37 -17.88 -13.45 -28.97
N PRO A 38 -16.93 -12.77 -29.63
CA PRO A 38 -16.53 -11.42 -29.27
C PRO A 38 -17.68 -10.41 -29.11
N ALA A 39 -18.81 -10.63 -29.78
CA ALA A 39 -20.00 -9.77 -29.69
C ALA A 39 -20.77 -9.97 -28.36
N ASP A 40 -20.64 -11.15 -27.74
CA ASP A 40 -21.31 -11.48 -26.47
C ASP A 40 -20.53 -11.03 -25.24
N LEU A 41 -19.26 -10.61 -25.43
CA LEU A 41 -18.46 -10.12 -24.35
C LEU A 41 -18.96 -8.72 -23.88
N PRO A 42 -18.95 -8.44 -22.57
CA PRO A 42 -19.46 -7.19 -22.03
C PRO A 42 -18.61 -5.98 -22.44
N SER A 43 -19.23 -4.82 -22.45
CA SER A 43 -18.55 -3.56 -22.70
C SER A 43 -17.78 -3.09 -21.46
N VAL A 44 -16.55 -2.60 -21.66
CA VAL A 44 -15.67 -2.13 -20.59
C VAL A 44 -15.11 -0.76 -20.89
N ASP A 45 -15.34 0.17 -19.97
CA ASP A 45 -14.73 1.49 -19.99
C ASP A 45 -13.46 1.49 -19.13
N VAL A 46 -12.31 1.84 -19.68
CA VAL A 46 -11.07 1.99 -18.94
C VAL A 46 -10.87 3.45 -18.57
N PHE A 47 -10.83 3.77 -17.30
CA PHE A 47 -10.66 5.12 -16.75
C PHE A 47 -9.23 5.33 -16.27
N ILE A 48 -8.49 6.21 -16.93
CA ILE A 48 -7.16 6.66 -16.54
C ILE A 48 -7.29 8.04 -15.90
N ALA A 49 -7.32 8.09 -14.57
CA ALA A 49 -7.48 9.35 -13.85
C ALA A 49 -6.14 10.06 -13.68
N THR A 50 -6.06 11.33 -14.11
CA THR A 50 -4.84 12.15 -14.08
C THR A 50 -5.11 13.59 -13.68
N TYR A 51 -4.08 14.28 -13.15
CA TYR A 51 -4.12 15.68 -12.76
C TYR A 51 -2.91 16.47 -13.26
N ASN A 52 -1.69 16.07 -12.90
CA ASN A 52 -0.44 16.78 -13.21
C ASN A 52 0.71 15.86 -13.60
N GLU A 53 0.44 14.58 -13.85
CA GLU A 53 1.48 13.63 -14.23
C GLU A 53 2.09 14.00 -15.58
N PRO A 54 3.43 13.81 -15.75
CA PRO A 54 4.15 14.14 -16.98
C PRO A 54 3.80 13.18 -18.13
N VAL A 55 4.11 13.59 -19.36
CA VAL A 55 3.80 12.84 -20.57
C VAL A 55 4.45 11.44 -20.57
N GLU A 56 5.68 11.33 -20.10
CA GLU A 56 6.46 10.08 -20.08
C GLU A 56 5.81 8.98 -19.20
N VAL A 57 5.03 9.39 -18.21
CA VAL A 57 4.26 8.48 -17.35
C VAL A 57 2.93 8.11 -18.03
N LEU A 58 2.17 9.13 -18.46
CA LEU A 58 0.84 8.95 -19.01
C LEU A 58 0.80 8.18 -20.32
N GLU A 59 1.75 8.44 -21.24
CA GLU A 59 1.80 7.79 -22.54
C GLU A 59 1.87 6.26 -22.40
N LYS A 60 2.69 5.76 -21.46
CA LYS A 60 2.85 4.31 -21.21
C LYS A 60 1.54 3.69 -20.75
N THR A 61 0.83 4.35 -19.83
CA THR A 61 -0.46 3.85 -19.32
C THR A 61 -1.54 3.88 -20.40
N ILE A 62 -1.61 4.97 -21.19
CA ILE A 62 -2.57 5.09 -22.30
C ILE A 62 -2.33 3.98 -23.33
N VAL A 63 -1.09 3.80 -23.77
CA VAL A 63 -0.73 2.77 -24.75
C VAL A 63 -1.00 1.37 -24.18
N GLY A 64 -0.62 1.12 -22.93
CA GLY A 64 -0.91 -0.15 -22.25
C GLY A 64 -2.41 -0.46 -22.21
N ALA A 65 -3.24 0.52 -21.85
CA ALA A 65 -4.69 0.36 -21.83
C ALA A 65 -5.29 0.10 -23.22
N LEU A 66 -4.78 0.76 -24.26
CA LEU A 66 -5.19 0.53 -25.64
C LEU A 66 -4.73 -0.83 -26.18
N CYS A 67 -3.69 -1.44 -25.56
CA CYS A 67 -3.18 -2.76 -25.93
C CYS A 67 -3.85 -3.91 -25.16
N ILE A 68 -4.85 -3.65 -24.30
CA ILE A 68 -5.62 -4.69 -23.63
C ILE A 68 -6.27 -5.58 -24.70
N ASP A 69 -6.13 -6.89 -24.50
CA ASP A 69 -6.69 -7.93 -25.36
C ASP A 69 -8.20 -8.10 -25.06
N TRP A 70 -9.02 -7.28 -25.73
CA TRP A 70 -10.47 -7.27 -25.62
C TRP A 70 -11.07 -6.79 -26.93
N PRO A 71 -12.29 -7.23 -27.34
CA PRO A 71 -12.88 -6.82 -28.60
C PRO A 71 -12.99 -5.29 -28.70
N ARG A 72 -12.47 -4.72 -29.76
CA ARG A 72 -12.39 -3.24 -29.95
C ARG A 72 -13.72 -2.50 -29.84
N ARG A 73 -14.82 -3.16 -30.19
CA ARG A 73 -16.16 -2.57 -30.06
C ARG A 73 -16.68 -2.55 -28.63
N GLN A 74 -16.07 -3.38 -27.75
CA GLN A 74 -16.44 -3.55 -26.34
C GLN A 74 -15.45 -2.87 -25.40
N LEU A 75 -14.37 -2.23 -25.91
CA LEU A 75 -13.36 -1.57 -25.14
C LEU A 75 -13.27 -0.08 -25.44
N ASN A 76 -13.53 0.77 -24.45
CA ASN A 76 -13.34 2.21 -24.54
C ASN A 76 -12.27 2.66 -23.54
N VAL A 77 -11.27 3.40 -23.98
CA VAL A 77 -10.23 3.95 -23.10
C VAL A 77 -10.44 5.46 -22.96
N TYR A 78 -10.60 5.91 -21.71
CA TYR A 78 -10.84 7.30 -21.36
C TYR A 78 -9.71 7.85 -20.52
N VAL A 79 -9.12 8.97 -20.95
CA VAL A 79 -8.19 9.77 -20.17
C VAL A 79 -8.99 10.85 -19.45
N LEU A 80 -9.06 10.77 -18.12
CA LEU A 80 -9.84 11.68 -17.28
C LEU A 80 -8.92 12.74 -16.71
N ASP A 81 -8.88 13.93 -17.29
CA ASP A 81 -7.91 14.97 -16.95
C ASP A 81 -8.51 16.11 -16.11
N ASP A 82 -8.23 16.14 -14.82
CA ASP A 82 -8.54 17.26 -13.91
C ASP A 82 -7.63 18.48 -14.12
N GLY A 83 -6.54 18.33 -14.91
CA GLY A 83 -5.60 19.40 -15.23
C GLY A 83 -5.98 20.23 -16.46
N ASN A 84 -6.98 19.82 -17.24
CA ASN A 84 -7.44 20.48 -18.46
C ASN A 84 -6.30 20.81 -19.44
N ARG A 85 -5.44 19.81 -19.73
CA ARG A 85 -4.20 20.00 -20.50
C ARG A 85 -4.41 19.77 -22.00
N PRO A 86 -4.31 20.80 -22.86
CA PRO A 86 -4.53 20.66 -24.32
C PRO A 86 -3.60 19.61 -24.96
N TRP A 87 -2.32 19.58 -24.56
CA TRP A 87 -1.37 18.61 -25.08
C TRP A 87 -1.77 17.16 -24.80
N LEU A 88 -2.44 16.91 -23.66
CA LEU A 88 -2.91 15.57 -23.29
C LEU A 88 -4.16 15.17 -24.09
N ALA A 89 -5.01 16.13 -24.41
CA ALA A 89 -6.14 15.89 -25.32
C ALA A 89 -5.67 15.48 -26.71
N ASP A 90 -4.61 16.15 -27.23
CA ASP A 90 -4.00 15.81 -28.51
C ASP A 90 -3.34 14.43 -28.44
N LEU A 91 -2.53 14.15 -27.43
CA LEU A 91 -1.91 12.83 -27.22
C LEU A 91 -2.97 11.71 -27.17
N ALA A 92 -4.03 11.88 -26.38
CA ALA A 92 -5.09 10.88 -26.25
C ALA A 92 -5.74 10.59 -27.61
N ARG A 93 -6.05 11.64 -28.38
CA ARG A 93 -6.63 11.55 -29.73
C ARG A 93 -5.67 10.82 -30.70
N ASP A 94 -4.40 11.21 -30.71
CA ASP A 94 -3.39 10.63 -31.60
C ASP A 94 -3.17 9.14 -31.34
N LYS A 95 -3.27 8.71 -30.07
CA LYS A 95 -3.19 7.30 -29.70
C LYS A 95 -4.50 6.53 -29.88
N GLY A 96 -5.64 7.21 -30.04
CA GLY A 96 -6.97 6.59 -30.20
C GLY A 96 -7.73 6.39 -28.89
N ALA A 97 -7.35 7.08 -27.82
CA ALA A 97 -8.10 7.17 -26.57
C ALA A 97 -9.07 8.35 -26.57
N ARG A 98 -10.13 8.27 -25.77
CA ARG A 98 -11.08 9.37 -25.56
C ARG A 98 -10.60 10.25 -24.41
N TYR A 99 -10.73 11.55 -24.57
CA TYR A 99 -10.35 12.54 -23.56
C TYR A 99 -11.59 13.15 -22.92
N LEU A 100 -11.64 13.12 -21.58
CA LEU A 100 -12.69 13.74 -20.79
C LEU A 100 -12.08 14.72 -19.78
N THR A 101 -12.71 15.85 -19.64
CA THR A 101 -12.40 16.88 -18.66
C THR A 101 -13.66 17.36 -17.98
N ARG A 102 -13.52 18.06 -16.85
CA ARG A 102 -14.63 18.65 -16.09
C ARG A 102 -14.27 20.04 -15.57
N GLU A 103 -15.28 20.79 -15.15
CA GLU A 103 -15.06 22.05 -14.46
C GLU A 103 -14.63 21.81 -13.01
N GLY A 104 -13.54 22.43 -12.60
CA GLY A 104 -12.95 22.29 -11.28
C GLY A 104 -12.38 20.90 -11.02
N ASN A 105 -11.92 20.67 -9.78
CA ASN A 105 -11.32 19.40 -9.34
C ASN A 105 -11.87 18.94 -7.98
N ALA A 106 -13.11 19.30 -7.64
CA ALA A 106 -13.75 18.91 -6.39
C ALA A 106 -13.73 17.39 -6.21
N HIS A 107 -13.38 16.94 -5.00
CA HIS A 107 -13.24 15.52 -4.64
C HIS A 107 -12.16 14.76 -5.43
N ALA A 108 -11.20 15.47 -6.04
CA ALA A 108 -10.02 14.89 -6.70
C ALA A 108 -10.39 13.66 -7.58
N LYS A 109 -9.69 12.53 -7.44
CA LYS A 109 -9.89 11.33 -8.25
C LYS A 109 -11.33 10.81 -8.24
N ALA A 110 -11.97 10.71 -7.08
CA ALA A 110 -13.36 10.22 -6.99
C ALA A 110 -14.32 11.13 -7.77
N GLY A 111 -14.16 12.45 -7.66
CA GLY A 111 -14.95 13.40 -8.41
C GLY A 111 -14.73 13.31 -9.93
N ASN A 112 -13.50 13.05 -10.35
CA ASN A 112 -13.14 12.86 -11.75
C ASN A 112 -13.80 11.59 -12.32
N ILE A 113 -13.67 10.45 -11.60
CA ILE A 113 -14.33 9.20 -11.98
C ILE A 113 -15.85 9.36 -11.98
N ASN A 114 -16.45 10.06 -11.01
CA ASN A 114 -17.88 10.31 -10.98
C ASN A 114 -18.37 11.10 -12.20
N ALA A 115 -17.59 12.07 -12.67
CA ALA A 115 -17.92 12.80 -13.89
C ALA A 115 -17.84 11.90 -15.14
N ALA A 116 -16.93 10.92 -15.17
CA ALA A 116 -16.84 9.94 -16.24
C ALA A 116 -18.00 8.94 -16.21
N ILE A 117 -18.36 8.41 -15.04
CA ILE A 117 -19.51 7.48 -14.87
C ILE A 117 -20.79 8.05 -15.47
N GLN A 118 -21.03 9.37 -15.32
CA GLN A 118 -22.22 10.04 -15.85
C GLN A 118 -22.22 10.24 -17.38
N ARG A 119 -21.08 10.02 -18.04
CA ARG A 119 -20.88 10.30 -19.48
C ARG A 119 -20.53 9.06 -20.29
N THR A 120 -20.51 7.91 -19.64
CA THR A 120 -20.13 6.62 -20.22
C THR A 120 -21.14 5.55 -19.85
N ASP A 121 -21.18 4.45 -20.59
CA ASP A 121 -22.26 3.45 -20.54
C ASP A 121 -21.77 1.98 -20.54
N GLY A 122 -20.47 1.74 -20.43
CA GLY A 122 -19.92 0.39 -20.36
C GLY A 122 -20.50 -0.41 -19.20
N ASP A 123 -20.75 -1.71 -19.39
CA ASP A 123 -21.28 -2.62 -18.35
C ASP A 123 -20.39 -2.66 -17.11
N TYR A 124 -19.08 -2.54 -17.36
CA TYR A 124 -18.04 -2.50 -16.33
C TYR A 124 -17.10 -1.32 -16.60
N PHE A 125 -16.41 -0.89 -15.54
CA PHE A 125 -15.31 0.05 -15.73
C PHE A 125 -14.07 -0.39 -14.94
N LEU A 126 -12.91 -0.33 -15.61
CA LEU A 126 -11.59 -0.57 -15.05
C LEU A 126 -10.98 0.78 -14.65
N ILE A 127 -10.57 0.92 -13.38
CA ILE A 127 -9.87 2.11 -12.90
C ILE A 127 -8.35 1.84 -12.91
N LEU A 128 -7.61 2.74 -13.54
CA LEU A 128 -6.15 2.77 -13.53
C LEU A 128 -5.67 4.14 -13.03
N ASP A 129 -4.68 4.15 -12.15
CA ASP A 129 -3.92 5.36 -11.89
C ASP A 129 -3.07 5.71 -13.11
N ALA A 130 -2.71 6.98 -13.24
CA ALA A 130 -1.98 7.52 -14.37
C ALA A 130 -0.62 6.84 -14.67
N ASP A 131 -0.09 6.10 -13.70
CA ASP A 131 1.21 5.43 -13.74
C ASP A 131 1.11 3.90 -13.70
N PHE A 132 -0.07 3.30 -13.83
CA PHE A 132 -0.26 1.86 -13.89
C PHE A 132 -0.50 1.37 -15.30
N ILE A 133 0.41 0.57 -15.81
CA ILE A 133 0.35 -0.06 -17.13
C ILE A 133 -0.28 -1.43 -16.99
N PRO A 134 -1.47 -1.68 -17.56
CA PRO A 134 -2.12 -2.98 -17.46
C PRO A 134 -1.47 -4.03 -18.36
N ARG A 135 -1.52 -5.30 -17.93
CA ARG A 135 -1.25 -6.44 -18.79
C ARG A 135 -2.36 -6.59 -19.83
N ARG A 136 -2.01 -7.18 -20.98
CA ARG A 136 -2.96 -7.35 -22.08
C ARG A 136 -4.15 -8.24 -21.73
N ASP A 137 -3.97 -9.22 -20.86
CA ASP A 137 -4.98 -10.22 -20.46
C ASP A 137 -5.81 -9.79 -19.23
N ILE A 138 -5.62 -8.61 -18.67
CA ILE A 138 -6.27 -8.16 -17.43
C ILE A 138 -7.79 -8.36 -17.42
N LEU A 139 -8.48 -8.07 -18.52
CA LEU A 139 -9.93 -8.22 -18.60
C LEU A 139 -10.35 -9.68 -18.63
N TYR A 140 -9.66 -10.54 -19.39
CA TYR A 140 -9.93 -11.96 -19.42
C TYR A 140 -9.73 -12.62 -18.06
N ARG A 141 -8.77 -12.14 -17.27
CA ARG A 141 -8.50 -12.64 -15.92
C ARG A 141 -9.55 -12.22 -14.91
N MET A 142 -10.15 -11.03 -15.05
CA MET A 142 -10.97 -10.41 -14.00
C MET A 142 -12.47 -10.44 -14.29
N ILE A 143 -12.90 -10.32 -15.54
CA ILE A 143 -14.33 -10.15 -15.90
C ILE A 143 -15.17 -11.38 -15.52
N GLY A 144 -14.65 -12.59 -15.63
CA GLY A 144 -15.42 -13.79 -15.34
C GLY A 144 -15.94 -13.91 -13.91
N PHE A 145 -15.30 -13.24 -12.94
CA PHE A 145 -15.80 -13.21 -11.55
C PHE A 145 -17.16 -12.53 -11.40
N PHE A 146 -17.57 -11.71 -12.36
CA PHE A 146 -18.88 -11.06 -12.36
C PHE A 146 -20.02 -11.99 -12.81
N GLU A 147 -19.76 -13.24 -13.17
CA GLU A 147 -20.80 -14.28 -13.32
C GLU A 147 -21.56 -14.49 -11.99
N ASP A 148 -20.88 -14.31 -10.84
CA ASP A 148 -21.56 -14.18 -9.55
C ASP A 148 -22.20 -12.79 -9.43
N PRO A 149 -23.54 -12.69 -9.37
CA PRO A 149 -24.24 -11.40 -9.29
C PRO A 149 -23.93 -10.61 -8.00
N LYS A 150 -23.38 -11.26 -6.98
CA LYS A 150 -22.95 -10.60 -5.76
C LYS A 150 -21.63 -9.87 -5.89
N VAL A 151 -20.84 -10.15 -6.92
CA VAL A 151 -19.56 -9.50 -7.13
C VAL A 151 -19.79 -8.13 -7.77
N ALA A 152 -19.46 -7.07 -7.04
CA ALA A 152 -19.51 -5.71 -7.53
C ALA A 152 -18.14 -5.18 -7.94
N ILE A 153 -17.07 -5.65 -7.32
CA ILE A 153 -15.70 -5.23 -7.60
C ILE A 153 -14.80 -6.46 -7.69
N VAL A 154 -13.87 -6.44 -8.65
CA VAL A 154 -12.73 -7.35 -8.70
C VAL A 154 -11.47 -6.50 -8.61
N GLN A 155 -10.61 -6.77 -7.62
CA GLN A 155 -9.38 -6.04 -7.34
C GLN A 155 -8.17 -6.92 -7.62
N ALA A 156 -7.18 -6.41 -8.35
CA ALA A 156 -5.85 -6.99 -8.49
C ALA A 156 -4.81 -6.20 -7.68
N PRO A 157 -3.67 -6.79 -7.27
CA PRO A 157 -2.63 -6.13 -6.50
C PRO A 157 -2.00 -4.95 -7.24
N HIS A 158 -1.51 -3.99 -6.49
CA HIS A 158 -0.51 -3.06 -7.00
C HIS A 158 0.84 -3.76 -7.05
N ASN A 159 1.52 -3.65 -8.17
CA ASN A 159 2.87 -4.15 -8.37
C ASN A 159 3.71 -3.03 -8.96
N PHE A 160 4.97 -2.93 -8.56
CA PHE A 160 5.82 -1.79 -8.90
C PHE A 160 7.06 -2.26 -9.66
N PHE A 161 7.49 -1.48 -10.65
CA PHE A 161 8.71 -1.76 -11.40
C PHE A 161 9.94 -1.07 -10.79
N ASN A 162 9.76 0.02 -10.05
CA ASN A 162 10.81 0.69 -9.33
C ASN A 162 10.85 0.25 -7.86
N HIS A 163 11.97 0.51 -7.21
CA HIS A 163 12.17 0.20 -5.79
C HIS A 163 11.62 1.31 -4.90
N ASP A 164 11.01 0.92 -3.79
CA ASP A 164 10.61 1.86 -2.75
C ASP A 164 11.83 2.51 -2.05
N PRO A 165 11.63 3.61 -1.31
CA PRO A 165 12.74 4.32 -0.66
C PRO A 165 13.50 3.47 0.36
N MET A 166 12.87 2.49 1.03
CA MET A 166 13.54 1.61 1.98
C MET A 166 14.48 0.64 1.27
N GLN A 167 14.00 -0.04 0.22
CA GLN A 167 14.82 -0.92 -0.61
C GLN A 167 16.02 -0.17 -1.22
N ALA A 168 15.75 1.06 -1.72
CA ALA A 168 16.76 1.87 -2.38
C ALA A 168 17.82 2.40 -1.41
N ASN A 169 17.41 2.97 -0.28
CA ASN A 169 18.28 3.66 0.67
C ASN A 169 19.10 2.69 1.52
N LEU A 170 18.58 1.49 1.81
CA LEU A 170 19.32 0.42 2.47
C LEU A 170 20.18 -0.41 1.51
N ALA A 171 20.13 -0.15 0.21
CA ALA A 171 20.80 -0.94 -0.83
C ALA A 171 20.39 -2.43 -0.85
N LEU A 172 19.15 -2.74 -0.44
CA LEU A 172 18.62 -4.11 -0.33
C LEU A 172 17.58 -4.42 -1.43
N ARG A 173 17.74 -3.83 -2.62
CA ARG A 173 16.82 -3.91 -3.76
C ARG A 173 16.46 -5.34 -4.18
N ARG A 174 17.40 -6.28 -4.07
CA ARG A 174 17.21 -7.69 -4.46
C ARG A 174 16.79 -8.61 -3.32
N THR A 175 16.92 -8.15 -2.08
CA THR A 175 16.77 -8.99 -0.88
C THR A 175 15.46 -8.73 -0.15
N LEU A 176 15.00 -7.49 -0.15
CA LEU A 176 13.74 -7.12 0.49
C LEU A 176 12.62 -7.01 -0.54
N PRO A 177 11.46 -7.58 -0.25
CA PRO A 177 10.25 -7.27 -1.01
C PRO A 177 9.89 -5.79 -0.86
N ASP A 178 9.06 -5.26 -1.76
CA ASP A 178 8.48 -3.93 -1.57
C ASP A 178 7.64 -3.87 -0.29
N ASP A 179 7.49 -2.67 0.25
CA ASP A 179 6.86 -2.44 1.55
C ASP A 179 5.35 -2.77 1.59
N GLN A 180 4.72 -2.91 0.43
CA GLN A 180 3.30 -3.25 0.29
C GLN A 180 3.06 -4.74 0.04
N ARG A 181 4.12 -5.53 -0.10
CA ARG A 181 4.04 -6.95 -0.45
C ARG A 181 3.19 -7.76 0.52
N LEU A 182 3.42 -7.58 1.83
CA LEU A 182 2.62 -8.24 2.86
C LEU A 182 1.13 -7.90 2.73
N PHE A 183 0.82 -6.64 2.42
CA PHE A 183 -0.55 -6.18 2.28
C PHE A 183 -1.24 -6.81 1.07
N PHE A 184 -0.65 -6.74 -0.11
CA PHE A 184 -1.27 -7.24 -1.32
C PHE A 184 -1.21 -8.78 -1.41
N ASP A 185 -0.06 -9.41 -1.16
CA ASP A 185 0.06 -10.85 -1.38
C ASP A 185 -0.65 -11.68 -0.30
N GLU A 186 -0.71 -11.19 0.95
CA GLU A 186 -1.21 -12.00 2.07
C GLU A 186 -2.49 -11.44 2.70
N ILE A 187 -2.49 -10.15 3.09
CA ILE A 187 -3.63 -9.57 3.81
C ILE A 187 -4.86 -9.48 2.90
N MET A 188 -4.72 -9.01 1.67
CA MET A 188 -5.84 -8.89 0.75
C MET A 188 -6.40 -10.25 0.32
N ALA A 189 -5.52 -11.26 0.11
CA ALA A 189 -5.93 -12.64 -0.15
C ALA A 189 -6.67 -13.24 1.05
N GLY A 190 -6.24 -12.92 2.28
CA GLY A 190 -6.95 -13.30 3.49
C GLY A 190 -8.32 -12.62 3.62
N ARG A 191 -8.39 -11.33 3.36
CA ARG A 191 -9.65 -10.57 3.38
C ARG A 191 -10.67 -11.09 2.36
N ASP A 192 -10.21 -11.55 1.19
CA ASP A 192 -11.07 -12.18 0.19
C ASP A 192 -11.72 -13.45 0.73
N GLY A 193 -10.98 -14.29 1.46
CA GLY A 193 -11.53 -15.48 2.11
C GLY A 193 -12.62 -15.20 3.14
N TRP A 194 -12.70 -13.97 3.66
CA TRP A 194 -13.75 -13.49 4.57
C TRP A 194 -14.82 -12.66 3.85
N ASP A 195 -14.83 -12.57 2.52
CA ASP A 195 -15.66 -11.63 1.73
C ASP A 195 -15.49 -10.17 2.21
N CYS A 196 -14.29 -9.80 2.60
CA CYS A 196 -13.93 -8.48 3.13
C CYS A 196 -12.76 -7.84 2.38
N ALA A 197 -12.41 -8.35 1.19
CA ALA A 197 -11.53 -7.64 0.26
C ALA A 197 -12.14 -6.30 -0.12
N PHE A 198 -11.32 -5.34 -0.52
CA PHE A 198 -11.80 -4.01 -0.83
C PHE A 198 -11.09 -3.39 -2.05
N CYS A 199 -11.71 -2.40 -2.64
CA CYS A 199 -11.12 -1.59 -3.69
C CYS A 199 -9.92 -0.82 -3.15
N CYS A 200 -8.79 -0.87 -3.87
CA CYS A 200 -7.56 -0.14 -3.55
C CYS A 200 -7.33 1.06 -4.47
N GLY A 201 -8.37 1.49 -5.18
CA GLY A 201 -8.39 2.70 -6.00
C GLY A 201 -7.81 2.56 -7.40
N SER A 202 -6.98 1.56 -7.69
CA SER A 202 -6.44 1.25 -9.02
C SER A 202 -6.42 -0.25 -9.25
N ASN A 203 -6.27 -0.70 -10.50
CA ASN A 203 -6.28 -2.11 -10.90
C ASN A 203 -7.56 -2.84 -10.44
N SER A 204 -8.68 -2.15 -10.49
CA SER A 204 -9.98 -2.66 -10.06
C SER A 204 -11.01 -2.50 -11.16
N ILE A 205 -11.79 -3.57 -11.38
CA ILE A 205 -12.97 -3.53 -12.26
C ILE A 205 -14.20 -3.45 -11.37
N THR A 206 -15.12 -2.58 -11.74
CA THR A 206 -16.37 -2.35 -11.00
C THR A 206 -17.57 -2.56 -11.92
N ARG A 207 -18.59 -3.27 -11.42
CA ARG A 207 -19.88 -3.46 -12.07
C ARG A 207 -20.68 -2.16 -12.04
N ARG A 208 -21.09 -1.63 -13.20
CA ARG A 208 -21.85 -0.37 -13.29
C ARG A 208 -23.20 -0.45 -12.60
N SER A 209 -23.96 -1.51 -12.80
CA SER A 209 -25.27 -1.68 -12.15
C SER A 209 -25.20 -1.64 -10.61
N ALA A 210 -24.11 -2.12 -10.02
CA ALA A 210 -23.92 -2.01 -8.57
C ALA A 210 -23.68 -0.56 -8.10
N ILE A 211 -23.02 0.27 -8.94
CA ILE A 211 -22.84 1.70 -8.67
C ILE A 211 -24.17 2.45 -8.79
N GLU A 212 -25.01 2.09 -9.74
CA GLU A 212 -26.36 2.67 -9.89
C GLU A 212 -27.20 2.47 -8.60
N GLU A 213 -27.12 1.31 -7.96
CA GLU A 213 -27.83 1.03 -6.70
C GLU A 213 -27.38 1.88 -5.51
N ILE A 214 -26.20 2.47 -5.56
CA ILE A 214 -25.69 3.38 -4.52
C ILE A 214 -25.77 4.86 -4.94
N GLY A 215 -26.52 5.18 -6.02
CA GLY A 215 -26.79 6.53 -6.48
C GLY A 215 -25.92 6.95 -7.68
N ASN A 216 -25.44 5.99 -8.47
CA ASN A 216 -24.65 6.16 -9.70
C ASN A 216 -23.40 7.04 -9.50
N ARG A 217 -22.75 6.92 -8.35
CA ARG A 217 -21.52 7.64 -8.02
C ARG A 217 -20.73 6.96 -6.91
N MET A 218 -19.43 7.11 -6.93
CA MET A 218 -18.56 6.75 -5.81
C MET A 218 -18.75 7.73 -4.65
N PRO A 219 -18.72 7.28 -3.39
CA PRO A 219 -18.70 8.14 -2.22
C PRO A 219 -17.49 9.07 -2.22
N THR A 220 -17.67 10.29 -1.68
CA THR A 220 -16.62 11.33 -1.63
C THR A 220 -16.36 11.87 -0.23
N ASP A 221 -16.91 11.21 0.79
CA ASP A 221 -16.86 11.69 2.18
C ASP A 221 -15.53 11.39 2.90
N SER A 222 -14.67 10.56 2.30
CA SER A 222 -13.34 10.22 2.81
C SER A 222 -12.27 10.44 1.74
N ILE A 223 -11.03 10.67 2.18
CA ILE A 223 -9.84 10.70 1.30
C ILE A 223 -9.54 9.30 0.72
N THR A 224 -9.98 8.23 1.40
CA THR A 224 -9.97 6.84 0.92
C THR A 224 -11.36 6.46 0.44
N GLU A 225 -11.76 7.04 -0.67
CA GLU A 225 -13.04 6.84 -1.31
C GLU A 225 -13.27 5.39 -1.75
N ASP A 226 -12.19 4.69 -2.05
CA ASP A 226 -12.13 3.30 -2.48
C ASP A 226 -12.63 2.32 -1.39
N ILE A 227 -12.16 2.47 -0.16
CA ILE A 227 -12.65 1.69 0.98
C ILE A 227 -14.12 2.03 1.24
N LEU A 228 -14.47 3.31 1.19
CA LEU A 228 -15.84 3.76 1.43
C LEU A 228 -16.81 3.25 0.36
N LEU A 229 -16.37 3.18 -0.90
CA LEU A 229 -17.10 2.55 -2.00
C LEU A 229 -17.40 1.08 -1.67
N THR A 230 -16.38 0.34 -1.25
CA THR A 230 -16.55 -1.06 -0.85
C THR A 230 -17.58 -1.21 0.26
N LEU A 231 -17.50 -0.37 1.32
CA LEU A 231 -18.47 -0.41 2.43
C LEU A 231 -19.89 -0.05 1.98
N ALA A 232 -20.04 0.88 1.03
CA ALA A 232 -21.36 1.24 0.47
C ALA A 232 -21.97 0.06 -0.29
N LEU A 233 -21.20 -0.63 -1.12
CA LEU A 233 -21.63 -1.80 -1.87
C LEU A 233 -21.91 -3.01 -0.97
N MET A 234 -21.08 -3.23 0.07
CA MET A 234 -21.35 -4.30 1.05
C MET A 234 -22.68 -4.12 1.81
N ARG A 235 -23.14 -2.88 2.04
CA ARG A 235 -24.45 -2.59 2.62
C ARG A 235 -25.61 -2.98 1.70
N ARG A 236 -25.36 -3.10 0.40
CA ARG A 236 -26.33 -3.61 -0.60
C ARG A 236 -26.23 -5.12 -0.78
N GLY A 237 -25.33 -5.79 -0.06
CA GLY A 237 -25.13 -7.25 -0.14
C GLY A 237 -24.09 -7.68 -1.14
N TYR A 238 -23.41 -6.73 -1.79
CA TYR A 238 -22.31 -7.01 -2.73
C TYR A 238 -21.02 -7.38 -2.00
N ILE A 239 -20.13 -8.05 -2.73
CA ILE A 239 -18.79 -8.42 -2.28
C ILE A 239 -17.74 -7.93 -3.28
N THR A 240 -16.52 -7.77 -2.79
CA THR A 240 -15.33 -7.57 -3.61
C THR A 240 -14.55 -8.87 -3.67
N ARG A 241 -14.13 -9.29 -4.86
CA ARG A 241 -13.18 -10.41 -5.07
C ARG A 241 -11.77 -9.86 -5.25
N TYR A 242 -10.81 -10.60 -4.73
CA TYR A 242 -9.42 -10.27 -4.87
C TYR A 242 -8.69 -11.35 -5.66
N LEU A 243 -8.15 -10.99 -6.82
CA LEU A 243 -7.32 -11.86 -7.65
C LEU A 243 -5.86 -11.49 -7.42
N ASN A 244 -5.12 -12.33 -6.70
CA ASN A 244 -3.72 -12.09 -6.38
C ASN A 244 -2.80 -12.40 -7.56
N GLU A 245 -3.00 -11.69 -8.66
CA GLU A 245 -2.17 -11.75 -9.86
C GLU A 245 -1.67 -10.37 -10.25
N LYS A 246 -0.41 -10.28 -10.66
CA LYS A 246 0.22 -9.03 -11.09
C LYS A 246 -0.26 -8.65 -12.49
N LEU A 247 -1.47 -8.07 -12.56
CA LEU A 247 -2.15 -7.72 -13.82
C LEU A 247 -1.90 -6.28 -14.28
N ALA A 248 -1.22 -5.49 -13.49
CA ALA A 248 -0.71 -4.18 -13.87
C ALA A 248 0.58 -3.87 -13.12
N ILE A 249 1.39 -2.99 -13.69
CA ILE A 249 2.65 -2.57 -13.09
C ILE A 249 2.72 -1.03 -13.06
N GLY A 250 3.11 -0.46 -11.93
CA GLY A 250 3.09 0.98 -11.69
C GLY A 250 4.36 1.50 -11.02
N LEU A 251 4.32 2.78 -10.62
CA LEU A 251 5.40 3.47 -9.91
C LEU A 251 5.16 3.47 -8.40
N ALA A 252 6.11 2.90 -7.63
CA ALA A 252 6.20 3.16 -6.19
C ALA A 252 6.67 4.60 -5.94
N PRO A 253 6.40 5.19 -4.75
CA PRO A 253 6.98 6.47 -4.38
C PRO A 253 8.51 6.48 -4.53
N GLU A 254 9.05 7.44 -5.29
CA GLU A 254 10.49 7.49 -5.61
C GLU A 254 11.32 8.19 -4.54
N SER A 255 10.66 8.92 -3.61
CA SER A 255 11.31 9.66 -2.53
C SER A 255 10.61 9.44 -1.20
N LEU A 256 11.34 9.67 -0.08
CA LEU A 256 10.77 9.62 1.26
C LEU A 256 9.64 10.65 1.45
N ASP A 257 9.73 11.84 0.86
CA ASP A 257 8.67 12.85 0.95
C ASP A 257 7.38 12.35 0.27
N ALA A 258 7.49 11.78 -0.94
CA ALA A 258 6.36 11.18 -1.64
C ALA A 258 5.77 9.99 -0.85
N PHE A 259 6.63 9.15 -0.30
CA PHE A 259 6.24 8.03 0.55
C PHE A 259 5.46 8.49 1.79
N PHE A 260 5.95 9.48 2.54
CA PHE A 260 5.26 10.00 3.72
C PHE A 260 3.94 10.69 3.37
N VAL A 261 3.86 11.42 2.27
CA VAL A 261 2.61 12.02 1.79
C VAL A 261 1.56 10.93 1.51
N GLN A 262 1.96 9.85 0.84
CA GLN A 262 1.08 8.71 0.55
C GLN A 262 0.59 8.05 1.84
N ARG A 263 1.50 7.70 2.78
CA ARG A 263 1.17 7.04 4.05
C ARG A 263 0.31 7.91 4.96
N ALA A 264 0.60 9.21 5.05
CA ALA A 264 -0.22 10.15 5.82
C ALA A 264 -1.64 10.26 5.26
N ARG A 265 -1.81 10.21 3.94
CA ARG A 265 -3.11 10.20 3.27
C ARG A 265 -3.89 8.93 3.61
N TRP A 266 -3.25 7.76 3.55
CA TRP A 266 -3.90 6.49 3.89
C TRP A 266 -4.28 6.40 5.37
N ALA A 267 -3.39 6.82 6.27
CA ALA A 267 -3.68 6.87 7.70
C ALA A 267 -4.88 7.79 8.00
N ARG A 268 -4.87 9.00 7.42
CA ARG A 268 -5.98 9.96 7.59
C ARG A 268 -7.28 9.43 7.04
N GLY A 269 -7.29 8.93 5.80
CA GLY A 269 -8.49 8.39 5.17
C GLY A 269 -9.05 7.18 5.92
N GLY A 270 -8.19 6.25 6.33
CA GLY A 270 -8.58 5.12 7.15
C GLY A 270 -9.23 5.55 8.49
N LEU A 271 -8.63 6.53 9.18
CA LEU A 271 -9.17 7.05 10.44
C LEU A 271 -10.48 7.84 10.25
N GLN A 272 -10.66 8.54 9.12
CA GLN A 272 -11.92 9.24 8.81
C GLN A 272 -13.12 8.30 8.82
N LEU A 273 -12.92 7.03 8.44
CA LEU A 273 -14.01 6.04 8.44
C LEU A 273 -14.68 5.86 9.81
N LEU A 274 -13.95 6.08 10.92
CA LEU A 274 -14.52 5.98 12.28
C LEU A 274 -15.58 7.04 12.56
N TYR A 275 -15.52 8.18 11.88
CA TYR A 275 -16.39 9.34 12.09
C TYR A 275 -17.55 9.42 11.11
N LEU A 276 -17.58 8.54 10.11
CA LEU A 276 -18.62 8.53 9.09
C LEU A 276 -19.76 7.60 9.45
N LYS A 277 -21.01 8.04 9.20
CA LYS A 277 -22.21 7.21 9.39
C LYS A 277 -22.21 5.96 8.52
N ASN A 278 -21.56 6.03 7.36
CA ASN A 278 -21.37 4.92 6.43
C ASN A 278 -19.99 4.22 6.61
N GLY A 279 -19.29 4.49 7.70
CA GLY A 279 -18.07 3.80 8.11
C GLY A 279 -18.34 2.45 8.80
N PRO A 280 -17.34 1.80 9.41
CA PRO A 280 -17.43 0.45 9.99
C PRO A 280 -18.51 0.33 11.10
N PHE A 281 -18.75 1.40 11.86
CA PHE A 281 -19.75 1.43 12.92
C PHE A 281 -21.19 1.69 12.43
N GLY A 282 -21.35 2.05 11.16
CA GLY A 282 -22.68 2.29 10.57
C GLY A 282 -23.52 1.01 10.46
N SER A 283 -24.83 1.17 10.28
CA SER A 283 -25.77 0.05 10.12
C SER A 283 -25.55 -0.69 8.78
N GLY A 284 -26.10 -1.90 8.67
CA GLY A 284 -26.15 -2.66 7.42
C GLY A 284 -24.88 -3.44 7.05
N LEU A 285 -23.82 -3.40 7.87
CA LEU A 285 -22.62 -4.22 7.64
C LEU A 285 -22.65 -5.50 8.50
N PRO A 286 -22.20 -6.65 7.95
CA PRO A 286 -22.00 -7.86 8.74
C PRO A 286 -20.88 -7.65 9.78
N LEU A 287 -20.97 -8.35 10.92
CA LEU A 287 -20.01 -8.20 12.03
C LEU A 287 -18.55 -8.40 11.57
N ARG A 288 -18.29 -9.41 10.73
CA ARG A 288 -16.95 -9.65 10.17
C ARG A 288 -16.37 -8.41 9.48
N ALA A 289 -17.18 -7.72 8.67
CA ALA A 289 -16.76 -6.50 8.00
C ALA A 289 -16.48 -5.36 8.99
N ARG A 290 -17.33 -5.19 10.00
CA ARG A 290 -17.11 -4.16 11.03
C ARG A 290 -15.73 -4.31 11.67
N PHE A 291 -15.34 -5.53 12.07
CA PHE A 291 -14.03 -5.79 12.66
C PHE A 291 -12.88 -5.60 11.65
N MET A 292 -12.99 -6.16 10.45
CA MET A 292 -11.93 -6.11 9.45
C MET A 292 -11.68 -4.72 8.86
N PHE A 293 -12.67 -3.84 8.91
CA PHE A 293 -12.51 -2.45 8.44
C PHE A 293 -12.21 -1.46 9.57
N LEU A 294 -11.96 -1.93 10.81
CA LEU A 294 -11.42 -1.07 11.85
C LEU A 294 -9.98 -0.65 11.50
N PRO A 295 -9.67 0.64 11.53
CA PRO A 295 -8.33 1.14 11.20
C PRO A 295 -7.36 1.05 12.40
N THR A 296 -7.40 -0.07 13.15
CA THR A 296 -6.60 -0.30 14.37
C THR A 296 -5.12 -0.15 14.12
N HIS A 297 -4.65 -0.67 12.99
CA HIS A 297 -3.26 -0.56 12.59
C HIS A 297 -2.73 0.89 12.59
N TRP A 298 -3.49 1.85 12.05
CA TRP A 298 -3.07 3.26 12.05
C TRP A 298 -3.06 3.88 13.44
N LEU A 299 -3.95 3.43 14.35
CA LEU A 299 -4.00 3.90 15.73
C LEU A 299 -2.84 3.36 16.56
N THR A 300 -2.50 2.09 16.38
CA THR A 300 -1.56 1.39 17.25
C THR A 300 -0.13 1.50 16.78
N GLN A 301 0.14 1.40 15.48
CA GLN A 301 1.48 1.28 14.93
C GLN A 301 2.42 2.39 15.41
N SER A 302 2.04 3.67 15.24
CA SER A 302 2.93 4.77 15.62
C SER A 302 3.17 4.83 17.14
N LEU A 303 2.15 4.58 17.95
CA LEU A 303 2.25 4.61 19.41
C LEU A 303 3.12 3.46 19.93
N VAL A 304 2.88 2.24 19.45
CA VAL A 304 3.63 1.04 19.88
C VAL A 304 5.10 1.17 19.51
N GLN A 305 5.40 1.56 18.27
CA GLN A 305 6.78 1.67 17.80
C GLN A 305 7.56 2.76 18.57
N LEU A 306 7.00 3.96 18.75
CA LEU A 306 7.69 5.04 19.44
C LEU A 306 7.83 4.76 20.94
N THR A 307 6.80 4.20 21.57
CA THR A 307 6.89 3.79 22.99
C THR A 307 7.97 2.73 23.16
N GLY A 308 8.00 1.69 22.30
CA GLY A 308 9.02 0.65 22.34
C GLY A 308 10.45 1.17 22.18
N MET A 309 10.65 2.21 21.32
CA MET A 309 11.96 2.85 21.16
C MET A 309 12.34 3.76 22.32
N ALA A 310 11.37 4.42 22.97
CA ALA A 310 11.64 5.36 24.06
C ALA A 310 11.81 4.70 25.43
N ILE A 311 11.15 3.57 25.69
CA ILE A 311 11.15 2.88 27.00
C ILE A 311 12.56 2.66 27.60
N PRO A 312 13.55 2.09 26.85
CA PRO A 312 14.86 1.87 27.43
C PRO A 312 15.54 3.18 27.86
N ALA A 313 15.47 4.23 27.06
CA ALA A 313 16.05 5.54 27.41
C ALA A 313 15.40 6.13 28.66
N VAL A 314 14.05 6.10 28.74
CA VAL A 314 13.32 6.60 29.90
C VAL A 314 13.68 5.82 31.16
N TYR A 315 13.67 4.50 31.11
CA TYR A 315 14.02 3.64 32.25
C TYR A 315 15.46 3.90 32.72
N LEU A 316 16.42 3.86 31.80
CA LEU A 316 17.83 4.01 32.12
C LEU A 316 18.19 5.41 32.69
N LEU A 317 17.46 6.46 32.30
CA LEU A 317 17.71 7.83 32.74
C LEU A 317 16.91 8.26 33.95
N THR A 318 15.80 7.55 34.28
CA THR A 318 14.89 8.00 35.36
C THR A 318 14.62 6.93 36.41
N GLY A 319 14.94 5.67 36.15
CA GLY A 319 14.58 4.54 36.99
C GLY A 319 13.09 4.16 36.95
N LEU A 320 12.26 4.86 36.15
CA LEU A 320 10.83 4.58 36.03
C LEU A 320 10.60 3.27 35.28
N LEU A 321 10.06 2.27 35.95
CA LEU A 321 9.69 1.00 35.34
C LEU A 321 8.46 1.19 34.44
N PRO A 322 8.53 0.82 33.17
CA PRO A 322 7.39 0.91 32.26
C PRO A 322 6.29 -0.11 32.57
N LEU A 323 6.64 -1.18 33.27
CA LEU A 323 5.73 -2.23 33.71
C LEU A 323 5.86 -2.41 35.22
N MET A 324 4.74 -2.36 35.93
CA MET A 324 4.72 -2.60 37.38
C MET A 324 5.13 -4.05 37.67
N ASN A 325 6.06 -4.24 38.59
CA ASN A 325 6.50 -5.53 39.08
C ASN A 325 7.12 -6.46 38.01
N ALA A 326 7.69 -5.91 36.92
CA ALA A 326 8.38 -6.74 35.94
C ALA A 326 9.57 -7.47 36.56
N THR A 327 9.63 -8.79 36.37
CA THR A 327 10.72 -9.65 36.80
C THR A 327 11.39 -10.34 35.62
N VAL A 328 12.62 -10.83 35.80
CA VAL A 328 13.34 -11.58 34.76
C VAL A 328 12.55 -12.81 34.32
N ASP A 329 11.94 -13.52 35.26
CA ASP A 329 11.13 -14.70 34.97
C ASP A 329 9.94 -14.39 34.07
N MET A 330 9.29 -13.23 34.26
CA MET A 330 8.18 -12.80 33.40
C MET A 330 8.62 -12.59 31.94
N VAL A 331 9.84 -12.11 31.73
CA VAL A 331 10.37 -11.96 30.36
C VAL A 331 10.57 -13.34 29.72
N PHE A 332 11.14 -14.31 30.43
CA PHE A 332 11.36 -15.65 29.90
C PHE A 332 10.08 -16.48 29.75
N VAL A 333 9.13 -16.34 30.68
CA VAL A 333 7.90 -17.15 30.70
C VAL A 333 6.82 -16.58 29.79
N TYR A 334 6.72 -15.26 29.63
CA TYR A 334 5.63 -14.63 28.87
C TYR A 334 6.12 -13.91 27.62
N GLN A 335 7.10 -13.02 27.74
CA GLN A 335 7.47 -12.13 26.63
C GLN A 335 8.21 -12.87 25.51
N LEU A 336 9.22 -13.68 25.82
CA LEU A 336 9.96 -14.42 24.81
C LEU A 336 9.10 -15.47 24.09
N PRO A 337 8.28 -16.31 24.78
CA PRO A 337 7.36 -17.22 24.08
C PRO A 337 6.36 -16.50 23.20
N ALA A 338 5.78 -15.37 23.64
CA ALA A 338 4.87 -14.58 22.84
C ALA A 338 5.54 -14.02 21.57
N LEU A 339 6.76 -13.47 21.72
CA LEU A 339 7.54 -12.99 20.58
C LEU A 339 7.84 -14.14 19.58
N PHE A 340 8.27 -15.28 20.10
CA PHE A 340 8.56 -16.47 19.27
C PHE A 340 7.29 -16.96 18.55
N ALA A 341 6.15 -17.00 19.23
CA ALA A 341 4.87 -17.40 18.64
C ALA A 341 4.47 -16.46 17.49
N ILE A 342 4.61 -15.15 17.68
CA ILE A 342 4.31 -14.15 16.64
C ILE A 342 5.25 -14.33 15.44
N LEU A 343 6.57 -14.49 15.67
CA LEU A 343 7.54 -14.67 14.60
C LEU A 343 7.30 -15.97 13.82
N MET A 344 6.98 -17.07 14.50
CA MET A 344 6.64 -18.34 13.86
C MET A 344 5.33 -18.26 13.08
N ALA A 345 4.31 -17.61 13.64
CA ALA A 345 3.05 -17.39 12.97
C ALA A 345 3.23 -16.54 11.68
N MET A 346 3.99 -15.45 11.76
CA MET A 346 4.26 -14.63 10.57
C MET A 346 5.09 -15.39 9.53
N ARG A 347 6.07 -16.20 9.94
CA ARG A 347 6.81 -17.04 9.01
C ARG A 347 5.93 -18.09 8.34
N PHE A 348 4.94 -18.63 9.04
CA PHE A 348 3.99 -19.62 8.51
C PHE A 348 2.97 -18.99 7.57
N PHE A 349 2.37 -17.84 7.98
CA PHE A 349 1.30 -17.21 7.23
C PHE A 349 1.78 -16.30 6.08
N ALA A 350 2.98 -15.72 6.19
CA ALA A 350 3.50 -14.76 5.21
C ALA A 350 4.96 -15.11 4.81
N PRO A 351 5.21 -16.31 4.27
CA PRO A 351 6.55 -16.73 3.89
C PRO A 351 7.09 -15.86 2.75
N GLY A 352 8.26 -15.22 2.98
CA GLY A 352 8.90 -14.34 1.99
C GLY A 352 8.26 -12.95 1.82
N ALA A 353 7.14 -12.67 2.48
CA ALA A 353 6.50 -11.35 2.47
C ALA A 353 6.75 -10.53 3.75
N TYR A 354 7.14 -11.19 4.84
CA TYR A 354 7.39 -10.53 6.13
C TYR A 354 8.82 -10.76 6.62
N PHE A 355 9.54 -9.65 6.81
CA PHE A 355 10.90 -9.61 7.36
C PHE A 355 10.89 -8.79 8.65
N PRO A 356 11.00 -9.40 9.84
CA PRO A 356 10.78 -8.72 11.12
C PRO A 356 11.63 -7.47 11.31
N LEU A 357 12.93 -7.55 11.03
CA LEU A 357 13.83 -6.40 11.15
C LEU A 357 13.41 -5.25 10.22
N ALA A 358 13.16 -5.55 8.94
CA ALA A 358 12.74 -4.57 7.96
C ALA A 358 11.37 -3.96 8.30
N ALA A 359 10.42 -4.77 8.76
CA ALA A 359 9.11 -4.33 9.20
C ALA A 359 9.21 -3.37 10.40
N THR A 360 10.12 -3.65 11.35
CA THR A 360 10.36 -2.77 12.50
C THR A 360 11.00 -1.45 12.05
N VAL A 361 12.02 -1.50 11.19
CA VAL A 361 12.66 -0.28 10.62
C VAL A 361 11.62 0.58 9.90
N LEU A 362 10.79 -0.02 9.03
CA LEU A 362 9.72 0.68 8.32
C LEU A 362 8.69 1.25 9.30
N GLY A 363 8.27 0.48 10.30
CA GLY A 363 7.32 0.90 11.33
C GLY A 363 7.81 2.12 12.11
N VAL A 364 9.07 2.11 12.57
CA VAL A 364 9.67 3.25 13.30
C VAL A 364 9.85 4.46 12.38
N LEU A 365 10.32 4.27 11.14
CA LEU A 365 10.46 5.33 10.13
C LEU A 365 9.12 6.06 9.90
N GLN A 366 8.04 5.30 9.74
CA GLN A 366 6.70 5.85 9.57
C GLN A 366 6.19 6.52 10.85
N ALA A 367 6.44 5.93 12.02
CA ALA A 367 5.91 6.39 13.29
C ALA A 367 6.28 7.84 13.59
N PHE A 368 7.52 8.26 13.33
CA PHE A 368 7.98 9.64 13.53
C PHE A 368 7.18 10.69 12.75
N ARG A 369 6.68 10.30 11.58
CA ARG A 369 5.92 11.21 10.69
C ARG A 369 4.42 11.07 10.85
N LEU A 370 3.94 9.85 11.05
CA LEU A 370 2.50 9.56 11.06
C LEU A 370 1.84 9.85 12.40
N LEU A 371 2.58 9.80 13.54
CA LEU A 371 1.98 10.05 14.85
C LEU A 371 1.23 11.38 14.89
N LEU A 372 1.84 12.47 14.40
CA LEU A 372 1.16 13.76 14.35
C LEU A 372 -0.08 13.73 13.47
N THR A 373 0.00 13.07 12.31
CA THR A 373 -1.15 12.92 11.41
C THR A 373 -2.29 12.14 12.08
N VAL A 374 -1.97 11.07 12.80
CA VAL A 374 -2.94 10.26 13.55
C VAL A 374 -3.59 11.11 14.64
N LEU A 375 -2.80 11.77 15.51
CA LEU A 375 -3.32 12.58 16.61
C LEU A 375 -4.20 13.74 16.11
N VAL A 376 -3.73 14.46 15.08
CA VAL A 376 -4.51 15.54 14.47
C VAL A 376 -5.81 15.01 13.86
N THR A 377 -5.78 13.86 13.18
CA THR A 377 -6.97 13.28 12.56
C THR A 377 -7.96 12.78 13.61
N MET A 378 -7.50 12.27 14.75
CA MET A 378 -8.37 11.87 15.85
C MET A 378 -9.13 13.06 16.46
N VAL A 379 -8.56 14.27 16.45
CA VAL A 379 -9.21 15.48 16.98
C VAL A 379 -10.01 16.21 15.89
N LYS A 380 -9.45 16.30 14.68
CA LYS A 380 -10.04 17.00 13.53
C LYS A 380 -9.95 16.12 12.28
N PRO A 381 -10.87 15.18 12.05
CA PRO A 381 -10.78 14.22 10.96
C PRO A 381 -10.94 14.85 9.57
N PHE A 382 -11.69 15.94 9.44
CA PHE A 382 -12.03 16.57 8.14
C PHE A 382 -11.48 17.99 8.00
N GLY A 383 -11.54 18.56 6.78
CA GLY A 383 -11.16 19.93 6.48
C GLY A 383 -9.66 20.15 6.25
N HIS A 384 -8.90 19.10 6.02
CA HIS A 384 -7.48 19.19 5.64
C HIS A 384 -7.30 19.26 4.13
N ALA A 385 -6.33 20.06 3.67
CA ALA A 385 -5.98 20.14 2.25
C ALA A 385 -5.50 18.76 1.72
N PHE A 386 -6.01 18.37 0.56
CA PHE A 386 -5.56 17.19 -0.14
C PHE A 386 -4.19 17.43 -0.76
N LYS A 387 -3.20 16.58 -0.45
CA LYS A 387 -1.88 16.63 -1.07
C LYS A 387 -1.72 15.47 -2.04
N VAL A 388 -1.45 15.79 -3.30
CA VAL A 388 -1.13 14.79 -4.33
C VAL A 388 0.27 14.25 -4.08
N THR A 389 0.47 12.94 -4.26
CA THR A 389 1.80 12.32 -4.17
C THR A 389 2.60 12.70 -5.44
N PRO A 390 3.76 13.37 -5.31
CA PRO A 390 4.60 13.69 -6.47
C PRO A 390 5.08 12.43 -7.19
N LYS A 391 5.11 12.46 -8.53
CA LYS A 391 5.56 11.36 -9.38
C LYS A 391 6.51 11.87 -10.46
N GLY A 392 7.44 11.02 -10.93
CA GLY A 392 8.40 11.35 -11.97
C GLY A 392 9.45 12.37 -11.53
N LYS A 393 9.96 13.20 -12.44
CA LYS A 393 11.04 14.17 -12.17
C LYS A 393 10.72 15.16 -11.05
N ASP A 394 9.45 15.42 -10.79
CA ASP A 394 9.00 16.28 -9.68
C ASP A 394 9.07 15.59 -8.32
N ALA A 395 9.34 14.29 -8.28
CA ALA A 395 9.53 13.52 -7.05
C ALA A 395 10.92 13.69 -6.41
N ALA A 396 11.78 14.54 -6.97
CA ALA A 396 13.10 14.85 -6.40
C ALA A 396 12.95 15.52 -5.03
N GLY A 397 12.86 14.68 -3.98
CA GLY A 397 12.76 15.09 -2.58
C GLY A 397 14.09 15.55 -2.01
N LYS A 398 14.07 15.94 -0.74
CA LYS A 398 15.28 16.27 0.01
C LYS A 398 16.22 15.06 0.07
N ARG A 399 17.52 15.31 0.01
CA ARG A 399 18.55 14.25 0.12
C ARG A 399 18.54 13.50 1.44
N TYR A 400 17.93 14.07 2.49
CA TYR A 400 17.80 13.44 3.80
C TYR A 400 16.61 14.03 4.59
N ASP A 401 16.00 13.19 5.40
CA ASP A 401 14.94 13.59 6.33
C ASP A 401 15.55 14.00 7.67
N THR A 402 15.79 15.32 7.82
CA THR A 402 16.41 15.90 9.02
C THR A 402 15.67 15.59 10.31
N LEU A 403 14.33 15.53 10.29
CA LEU A 403 13.55 15.25 11.49
C LEU A 403 13.80 13.83 11.99
N THR A 404 13.69 12.85 11.10
CA THR A 404 13.94 11.45 11.43
C THR A 404 15.35 11.24 11.94
N VAL A 405 16.36 11.79 11.26
CA VAL A 405 17.77 11.69 11.72
C VAL A 405 17.97 12.29 13.11
N ARG A 406 17.42 13.48 13.36
CA ARG A 406 17.53 14.13 14.69
C ARG A 406 16.86 13.32 15.80
N LEU A 407 15.67 12.79 15.56
CA LEU A 407 14.95 11.97 16.55
C LEU A 407 15.66 10.65 16.82
N CYS A 408 16.18 9.99 15.79
CA CYS A 408 17.01 8.81 15.95
C CYS A 408 18.27 9.11 16.76
N SER A 409 19.00 10.17 16.43
CA SER A 409 20.21 10.58 17.14
C SER A 409 19.94 10.92 18.60
N LEU A 410 18.83 11.61 18.90
CA LEU A 410 18.41 11.93 20.26
C LEU A 410 18.13 10.64 21.07
N LEU A 411 17.37 9.71 20.54
CA LEU A 411 17.04 8.44 21.22
C LEU A 411 18.26 7.55 21.39
N ILE A 412 19.13 7.45 20.38
CA ILE A 412 20.40 6.72 20.50
C ILE A 412 21.27 7.34 21.58
N GLY A 413 21.46 8.67 21.55
CA GLY A 413 22.27 9.39 22.53
C GLY A 413 21.73 9.25 23.95
N ALA A 414 20.41 9.40 24.14
CA ALA A 414 19.75 9.24 25.43
C ALA A 414 19.90 7.81 25.98
N THR A 415 19.71 6.79 25.13
CA THR A 415 19.89 5.37 25.51
C THR A 415 21.34 5.07 25.85
N ALA A 416 22.29 5.53 25.03
CA ALA A 416 23.73 5.35 25.29
C ALA A 416 24.18 6.03 26.57
N LEU A 417 23.73 7.28 26.81
CA LEU A 417 24.00 7.98 28.07
C LEU A 417 23.43 7.22 29.27
N GLY A 418 22.20 6.74 29.17
CA GLY A 418 21.58 5.94 30.23
C GLY A 418 22.35 4.64 30.52
N LEU A 419 22.86 3.96 29.48
CA LEU A 419 23.72 2.77 29.66
C LEU A 419 25.05 3.13 30.34
N LEU A 420 25.69 4.24 29.92
CA LEU A 420 26.94 4.71 30.53
C LEU A 420 26.77 5.07 32.00
N LEU A 421 25.74 5.83 32.34
CA LEU A 421 25.46 6.22 33.74
C LEU A 421 25.22 5.02 34.65
N ASN A 422 24.59 3.97 34.15
CA ASN A 422 24.28 2.76 34.90
C ASN A 422 25.43 1.71 34.88
N SER A 423 26.52 1.95 34.16
CA SER A 423 27.68 1.06 34.11
C SER A 423 28.62 1.30 35.28
N ASP A 424 28.69 2.53 35.84
CA ASP A 424 29.53 2.86 36.97
C ASP A 424 28.71 2.93 38.27
N PHE A 425 29.33 2.40 39.35
CA PHE A 425 28.73 2.36 40.69
C PHE A 425 28.38 3.72 41.24
N ASN A 426 29.20 4.74 40.94
CA ASN A 426 29.06 6.08 41.51
C ASN A 426 28.03 6.96 40.76
N THR A 427 27.72 6.62 39.52
CA THR A 427 26.82 7.44 38.66
C THR A 427 25.49 6.73 38.36
N ARG A 428 25.32 5.48 38.79
CA ARG A 428 24.12 4.69 38.46
C ARG A 428 22.86 5.33 39.02
N ILE A 429 21.83 5.35 38.15
CA ILE A 429 20.48 5.82 38.48
C ILE A 429 19.61 4.69 38.99
N ILE A 430 19.88 3.46 38.49
CA ILE A 430 19.09 2.27 38.80
C ILE A 430 19.89 1.41 39.79
N ASP A 431 19.27 1.04 40.91
CA ASP A 431 19.84 0.07 41.82
C ASP A 431 20.07 -1.27 41.09
N ARG A 432 21.07 -2.07 41.55
CA ARG A 432 21.37 -3.34 40.93
C ARG A 432 20.12 -4.22 40.85
N ASN A 433 19.56 -4.27 39.66
CA ASN A 433 18.36 -5.01 39.34
C ASN A 433 18.74 -6.08 38.32
N ALA A 434 18.20 -7.29 38.47
CA ALA A 434 18.35 -8.39 37.53
C ALA A 434 17.83 -8.06 36.09
N LEU A 435 17.04 -7.01 35.94
CA LEU A 435 16.52 -6.54 34.64
C LEU A 435 17.57 -5.76 33.81
N ILE A 436 18.64 -5.23 34.41
CA ILE A 436 19.63 -4.40 33.67
C ILE A 436 20.22 -5.14 32.46
N PRO A 437 20.63 -6.40 32.49
CA PRO A 437 21.14 -7.10 31.33
C PRO A 437 20.11 -7.24 30.21
N ILE A 438 18.84 -7.48 30.54
CA ILE A 438 17.74 -7.59 29.57
C ILE A 438 17.51 -6.23 28.89
N VAL A 439 17.46 -5.17 29.69
CA VAL A 439 17.31 -3.79 29.18
C VAL A 439 18.51 -3.40 28.31
N ALA A 440 19.73 -3.82 28.66
CA ALA A 440 20.92 -3.57 27.84
C ALA A 440 20.84 -4.25 26.47
N ILE A 441 20.42 -5.51 26.42
CA ILE A 441 20.19 -6.25 25.16
C ILE A 441 19.11 -5.55 24.32
N TRP A 442 17.99 -5.20 24.96
CA TRP A 442 16.90 -4.49 24.27
C TRP A 442 17.33 -3.11 23.77
N SER A 443 18.14 -2.38 24.57
CA SER A 443 18.72 -1.09 24.18
C SER A 443 19.63 -1.23 22.97
N ALA A 444 20.48 -2.25 22.91
CA ALA A 444 21.35 -2.53 21.78
C ALA A 444 20.54 -2.80 20.50
N TYR A 445 19.48 -3.61 20.62
CA TYR A 445 18.55 -3.86 19.52
C TYR A 445 17.85 -2.56 19.03
N ASN A 446 17.33 -1.75 19.96
CA ASN A 446 16.68 -0.47 19.61
C ASN A 446 17.66 0.51 18.96
N MET A 447 18.90 0.62 19.46
CA MET A 447 19.92 1.47 18.83
C MET A 447 20.26 1.00 17.42
N LEU A 448 20.31 -0.32 17.17
CA LEU A 448 20.48 -0.88 15.82
C LEU A 448 19.30 -0.49 14.91
N ILE A 449 18.07 -0.64 15.37
CA ILE A 449 16.88 -0.24 14.61
C ILE A 449 16.94 1.27 14.28
N LEU A 450 17.20 2.12 15.29
CA LEU A 450 17.27 3.57 15.09
C LEU A 450 18.41 3.97 14.14
N LEU A 451 19.54 3.25 14.17
CA LEU A 451 20.64 3.46 13.22
C LEU A 451 20.20 3.12 11.79
N LEU A 452 19.53 1.96 11.60
CA LEU A 452 19.00 1.57 10.28
C LEU A 452 17.93 2.55 9.78
N VAL A 453 17.07 3.05 10.67
CA VAL A 453 16.09 4.11 10.34
C VAL A 453 16.80 5.40 9.93
N ALA A 454 17.84 5.82 10.66
CA ALA A 454 18.63 6.98 10.31
C ALA A 454 19.32 6.81 8.94
N VAL A 455 19.88 5.64 8.65
CA VAL A 455 20.45 5.32 7.32
C VAL A 455 19.38 5.37 6.23
N THR A 456 18.20 4.81 6.49
CA THR A 456 17.07 4.85 5.54
C THR A 456 16.61 6.29 5.27
N ALA A 457 16.78 7.19 6.24
CA ALA A 457 16.43 8.61 6.09
C ALA A 457 17.34 9.39 5.12
N PHE A 458 18.44 8.79 4.63
CA PHE A 458 19.28 9.38 3.58
C PHE A 458 18.87 8.82 2.22
N ALA A 459 18.50 9.70 1.29
CA ALA A 459 18.17 9.29 -0.06
C ALA A 459 19.42 8.74 -0.77
N ALA A 460 19.29 7.54 -1.32
CA ALA A 460 20.31 6.99 -2.18
C ALA A 460 20.48 7.90 -3.42
N PRO A 461 21.72 8.21 -3.84
CA PRO A 461 21.92 8.98 -5.06
C PRO A 461 21.32 8.22 -6.25
N ALA A 462 20.59 8.92 -7.10
CA ALA A 462 20.13 8.38 -8.37
C ALA A 462 21.38 7.97 -9.20
N ARG A 463 21.65 6.67 -9.28
CA ARG A 463 22.82 6.15 -9.97
C ARG A 463 22.67 6.12 -11.48
N ARG A 464 21.43 6.20 -11.99
CA ARG A 464 21.10 6.11 -13.43
C ARG A 464 19.93 7.03 -13.74
N ALA A 465 19.89 7.55 -14.97
CA ALA A 465 18.79 8.37 -15.46
C ALA A 465 17.50 7.55 -15.65
N GLU A 466 17.64 6.23 -15.90
CA GLU A 466 16.54 5.30 -16.10
C GLU A 466 16.75 4.02 -15.29
N GLU A 467 15.64 3.47 -14.80
CA GLU A 467 15.65 2.14 -14.18
C GLU A 467 15.78 1.05 -15.25
N ARG A 468 16.44 -0.04 -14.87
CA ARG A 468 16.51 -1.26 -15.67
C ARG A 468 15.56 -2.29 -15.09
N PHE A 469 14.78 -2.88 -15.99
CA PHE A 469 13.91 -4.01 -15.67
C PHE A 469 14.79 -5.26 -15.63
N GLU A 470 14.84 -5.94 -14.50
CA GLU A 470 15.48 -7.25 -14.40
C GLU A 470 14.63 -8.27 -15.14
N LEU A 471 15.23 -8.93 -16.10
CA LEU A 471 14.63 -9.99 -16.91
C LEU A 471 15.53 -11.23 -16.80
N ASP A 472 14.97 -12.38 -17.09
CA ASP A 472 15.72 -13.63 -17.22
C ASP A 472 15.21 -14.40 -18.44
N GLU A 473 15.35 -13.74 -19.61
CA GLU A 473 14.77 -14.24 -20.85
C GLU A 473 15.87 -14.75 -21.81
N PRO A 474 15.67 -15.91 -22.45
CA PRO A 474 16.55 -16.35 -23.52
C PRO A 474 16.47 -15.37 -24.69
N ALA A 475 17.63 -14.90 -25.14
CA ALA A 475 17.76 -13.95 -26.23
C ALA A 475 18.76 -14.43 -27.28
N ARG A 476 18.75 -13.81 -28.46
CA ARG A 476 19.76 -14.02 -29.50
C ARG A 476 20.43 -12.68 -29.82
N LEU A 477 21.71 -12.61 -29.60
CA LEU A 477 22.50 -11.45 -29.99
C LEU A 477 22.83 -11.57 -31.48
N ARG A 478 22.54 -10.51 -32.28
CA ARG A 478 22.91 -10.40 -33.68
C ARG A 478 23.95 -9.27 -33.84
N GLY A 479 25.03 -9.55 -34.49
CA GLY A 479 26.10 -8.57 -34.79
C GLY A 479 26.88 -8.94 -36.01
N ALA A 480 27.95 -8.19 -36.31
CA ALA A 480 28.88 -8.49 -37.40
C ALA A 480 29.57 -9.88 -37.29
N PHE A 481 29.56 -10.46 -36.11
CA PHE A 481 30.03 -11.81 -35.77
C PHE A 481 29.00 -12.94 -36.03
N GLY A 482 27.78 -12.62 -36.55
CA GLY A 482 26.70 -13.59 -36.76
C GLY A 482 25.66 -13.55 -35.64
N GLN A 483 25.11 -14.72 -35.28
CA GLN A 483 24.12 -14.87 -34.19
C GLN A 483 24.71 -15.76 -33.08
N ALA A 484 24.59 -15.28 -31.83
CA ALA A 484 24.95 -16.05 -30.64
C ALA A 484 23.78 -16.16 -29.65
N PRO A 485 23.62 -17.30 -28.97
CA PRO A 485 22.67 -17.39 -27.87
C PRO A 485 23.14 -16.46 -26.74
N ALA A 486 22.21 -15.72 -26.16
CA ALA A 486 22.44 -14.81 -25.06
C ALA A 486 21.29 -14.89 -24.04
N ARG A 487 21.47 -14.30 -22.89
CA ARG A 487 20.44 -14.14 -21.89
C ARG A 487 20.24 -12.67 -21.62
N LEU A 488 19.01 -12.20 -21.73
CA LEU A 488 18.63 -10.83 -21.41
C LEU A 488 18.42 -10.76 -19.90
N VAL A 489 19.33 -10.11 -19.18
CA VAL A 489 19.31 -10.01 -17.72
C VAL A 489 18.75 -8.71 -17.21
N ASP A 490 18.81 -7.65 -18.02
CA ASP A 490 18.15 -6.37 -17.73
C ASP A 490 17.82 -5.62 -19.04
N LEU A 491 16.80 -4.77 -18.98
CA LEU A 491 16.36 -3.88 -20.07
C LEU A 491 16.11 -2.48 -19.52
N SER A 492 16.60 -1.43 -20.20
CA SER A 492 16.20 -0.05 -19.95
C SER A 492 15.38 0.50 -21.12
N LEU A 493 14.68 1.60 -20.90
CA LEU A 493 13.89 2.26 -21.93
C LEU A 493 14.74 3.19 -22.83
N SER A 494 16.04 3.37 -22.54
CA SER A 494 16.99 4.14 -23.33
C SER A 494 17.91 3.24 -24.14
#